data_14b17a98c29b43f359815a63d2a4c05b
#
_entry.id   14b17a98c29b43f359815a63d2a4c05b
#
_cell.length_a   1.000
_cell.length_b   1.000
_cell.length_c   1.000
_cell.angle_alpha   90.00
_cell.angle_beta   90.00
_cell.angle_gamma   90.00
#
_symmetry.space_group_name_H-M   'P 1'
#
loop_
_entity.id
_entity.type
_entity.pdbx_description
1 polymer ?
#
loop_
_entity_poly.entity_id
_entity_poly.type
_entity_poly.pdbx_seq_one_letter_code
_entity_poly.pdbx_strand_id
1 'polypeptide(L)'
;MKITTAVAALASLALLAPPASAQYEIYGVQFAGYAAFPVSALVLHADSTRKQNLAFIVWALRPTSDPHRVVLFDAGFYRDKFIKAWKPTGFVRPSEALAKIGLTPDAVTDIIISHVHWDHLDGADLFPRAKIWIQKDEYEHYVDGDGRPKTNTIDTADAAMLGQLKNAGRVVLIDGDNKEIMPGITVYTGGRHTYASQYLGVKTAKGTVVLASDNAYTYENLAKHASIAQTFSPADTIANLAAQDRMRRIASDASLILPGHDPEIFTRYPTPGSGVAKIQ
;
A
#
# COMPACT_ATOMS: atom_id res chain seq x y z
N MET A 1 18.01 74.44 19.08
CA MET A 1 17.80 73.11 19.69
C MET A 1 16.94 72.32 18.71
N LYS A 2 17.53 71.38 17.92
CA LYS A 2 16.82 70.60 16.93
C LYS A 2 16.58 69.21 17.57
N ILE A 3 15.33 68.84 17.77
CA ILE A 3 14.92 67.54 18.31
C ILE A 3 14.76 66.59 17.11
N THR A 4 15.61 65.59 17.04
CA THR A 4 15.54 64.53 16.03
C THR A 4 14.75 63.36 16.61
N THR A 5 13.55 63.12 16.07
CA THR A 5 12.69 62.01 16.46
C THR A 5 13.15 60.75 15.67
N ALA A 6 13.65 59.76 16.35
CA ALA A 6 13.96 58.46 15.77
C ALA A 6 12.69 57.58 15.71
N VAL A 7 12.28 57.20 14.51
CA VAL A 7 11.20 56.23 14.30
C VAL A 7 11.81 54.85 14.27
N ALA A 8 11.50 54.03 15.27
CA ALA A 8 11.87 52.60 15.32
C ALA A 8 10.86 51.79 14.50
N ALA A 9 11.31 51.23 13.39
CA ALA A 9 10.53 50.28 12.61
C ALA A 9 10.57 48.90 13.27
N LEU A 10 9.46 48.45 13.84
CA LEU A 10 9.29 47.03 14.26
C LEU A 10 9.08 46.16 13.02
N ALA A 11 10.09 45.36 12.66
CA ALA A 11 9.94 44.33 11.66
C ALA A 11 9.23 43.14 12.32
N SER A 12 7.97 42.89 11.99
CA SER A 12 7.22 41.69 12.39
C SER A 12 7.75 40.51 11.59
N LEU A 13 8.51 39.62 12.23
CA LEU A 13 8.81 38.28 11.69
C LEU A 13 7.51 37.45 11.72
N ALA A 14 6.86 37.32 10.59
CA ALA A 14 5.82 36.32 10.42
C ALA A 14 6.47 34.95 10.48
N LEU A 15 6.32 34.24 11.59
CA LEU A 15 6.62 32.83 11.70
C LEU A 15 5.70 32.09 10.72
N LEU A 16 6.24 31.68 9.57
CA LEU A 16 5.56 30.77 8.66
C LEU A 16 5.35 29.45 9.42
N ALA A 17 4.10 29.17 9.80
CA ALA A 17 3.75 27.85 10.31
C ALA A 17 4.17 26.79 9.26
N PRO A 18 4.77 25.67 9.67
CA PRO A 18 5.08 24.59 8.73
C PRO A 18 3.79 24.19 8.01
N PRO A 19 3.85 23.90 6.71
CA PRO A 19 2.67 23.48 5.98
C PRO A 19 2.02 22.31 6.70
N ALA A 20 0.73 22.40 6.95
CA ALA A 20 -0.01 21.30 7.56
C ALA A 20 0.23 20.04 6.70
N SER A 21 0.70 18.95 7.33
CA SER A 21 0.89 17.67 6.63
C SER A 21 -0.43 17.29 5.95
N ALA A 22 -0.38 16.92 4.67
CA ALA A 22 -1.57 16.53 3.94
C ALA A 22 -2.25 15.38 4.65
N GLN A 23 -3.58 15.47 4.83
CA GLN A 23 -4.40 14.40 5.39
C GLN A 23 -5.10 13.67 4.25
N TYR A 24 -5.32 12.38 4.43
CA TYR A 24 -5.94 11.53 3.43
C TYR A 24 -7.24 10.91 3.94
N GLU A 25 -8.22 10.82 3.06
CA GLU A 25 -9.27 9.82 3.16
C GLU A 25 -8.76 8.52 2.54
N ILE A 26 -8.99 7.39 3.22
CA ILE A 26 -8.53 6.07 2.78
C ILE A 26 -9.74 5.19 2.52
N TYR A 27 -9.79 4.59 1.34
CA TYR A 27 -10.80 3.63 0.94
C TYR A 27 -10.16 2.29 0.60
N GLY A 28 -10.55 1.22 1.29
CA GLY A 28 -10.27 -0.14 0.86
C GLY A 28 -11.35 -0.60 -0.10
N VAL A 29 -10.99 -0.96 -1.33
CA VAL A 29 -11.92 -1.41 -2.36
C VAL A 29 -11.63 -2.87 -2.69
N GLN A 30 -12.54 -3.75 -2.30
CA GLN A 30 -12.45 -5.16 -2.65
C GLN A 30 -12.80 -5.34 -4.13
N PHE A 31 -11.89 -5.98 -4.86
CA PHE A 31 -12.07 -6.32 -6.27
C PHE A 31 -12.23 -7.83 -6.51
N ALA A 32 -11.83 -8.65 -5.52
CA ALA A 32 -12.01 -10.11 -5.55
C ALA A 32 -11.96 -10.69 -4.14
N GLY A 33 -12.30 -11.96 -4.01
CA GLY A 33 -12.12 -12.74 -2.80
C GLY A 33 -11.59 -14.14 -3.10
N TYR A 34 -11.19 -14.86 -2.07
CA TYR A 34 -10.88 -16.29 -2.15
C TYR A 34 -11.50 -17.01 -0.97
N ALA A 35 -12.25 -18.08 -1.25
CA ALA A 35 -12.95 -18.80 -0.21
C ALA A 35 -12.08 -19.91 0.39
N ALA A 36 -12.19 -20.11 1.69
CA ALA A 36 -11.61 -21.23 2.42
C ALA A 36 -10.09 -21.41 2.22
N PHE A 37 -9.33 -20.31 2.25
CA PHE A 37 -7.87 -20.35 2.17
C PHE A 37 -7.28 -20.90 3.49
N PRO A 38 -6.22 -21.75 3.44
CA PRO A 38 -5.60 -22.29 4.65
C PRO A 38 -4.98 -21.19 5.52
N VAL A 39 -5.37 -21.11 6.79
CA VAL A 39 -4.82 -20.12 7.73
C VAL A 39 -3.33 -20.35 7.96
N SER A 40 -2.87 -21.62 7.92
CA SER A 40 -1.45 -21.97 8.05
C SER A 40 -0.56 -21.44 6.91
N ALA A 41 -1.15 -21.05 5.78
CA ALA A 41 -0.42 -20.39 4.70
C ALA A 41 -0.33 -18.85 4.88
N LEU A 42 -1.02 -18.29 5.88
CA LEU A 42 -1.05 -16.86 6.18
C LEU A 42 -0.33 -16.55 7.50
N VAL A 43 -0.57 -17.38 8.50
CA VAL A 43 -0.06 -17.18 9.87
C VAL A 43 0.85 -18.34 10.22
N LEU A 44 2.10 -18.05 10.50
CA LEU A 44 3.12 -19.03 10.84
C LEU A 44 2.68 -19.84 12.08
N HIS A 45 2.79 -21.16 12.00
CA HIS A 45 2.38 -22.13 13.05
C HIS A 45 0.89 -22.15 13.37
N ALA A 46 0.02 -21.57 12.53
CA ALA A 46 -1.41 -21.74 12.69
C ALA A 46 -1.85 -23.19 12.41
N ASP A 47 -2.98 -23.58 13.01
CA ASP A 47 -3.60 -24.88 12.79
C ASP A 47 -3.91 -25.09 11.29
N SER A 48 -3.35 -26.15 10.70
CA SER A 48 -3.46 -26.48 9.28
C SER A 48 -4.88 -26.87 8.83
N THR A 49 -5.76 -27.21 9.77
CA THR A 49 -7.16 -27.56 9.47
C THR A 49 -8.05 -26.32 9.32
N ARG A 50 -7.61 -25.17 9.86
CA ARG A 50 -8.36 -23.93 9.79
C ARG A 50 -8.31 -23.30 8.41
N LYS A 51 -9.45 -22.77 8.01
CA LYS A 51 -9.61 -22.02 6.76
C LYS A 51 -10.32 -20.69 7.03
N GLN A 52 -10.01 -19.70 6.22
CA GLN A 52 -10.69 -18.40 6.22
C GLN A 52 -10.84 -17.87 4.80
N ASN A 53 -11.73 -16.90 4.62
CA ASN A 53 -11.82 -16.19 3.35
C ASN A 53 -10.73 -15.11 3.29
N LEU A 54 -10.28 -14.81 2.07
CA LEU A 54 -9.41 -13.68 1.77
C LEU A 54 -10.17 -12.62 0.98
N ALA A 55 -9.74 -11.38 1.12
CA ALA A 55 -10.11 -10.27 0.27
C ALA A 55 -8.89 -9.80 -0.52
N PHE A 56 -9.07 -9.57 -1.83
CA PHE A 56 -8.11 -8.83 -2.64
C PHE A 56 -8.56 -7.38 -2.70
N ILE A 57 -7.70 -6.47 -2.24
CA ILE A 57 -8.04 -5.07 -1.95
C ILE A 57 -7.06 -4.15 -2.67
N VAL A 58 -7.57 -3.12 -3.33
CA VAL A 58 -6.78 -1.94 -3.68
C VAL A 58 -7.15 -0.80 -2.74
N TRP A 59 -6.15 -0.04 -2.29
CA TRP A 59 -6.37 1.06 -1.37
C TRP A 59 -6.31 2.37 -2.12
N ALA A 60 -7.39 3.16 -2.09
CA ALA A 60 -7.42 4.49 -2.67
C ALA A 60 -7.22 5.55 -1.58
N LEU A 61 -6.19 6.38 -1.75
CA LEU A 61 -5.79 7.46 -0.86
C LEU A 61 -6.09 8.79 -1.55
N ARG A 62 -6.97 9.60 -0.96
CA ARG A 62 -7.38 10.89 -1.51
C ARG A 62 -6.96 11.99 -0.55
N PRO A 63 -5.97 12.84 -0.92
CA PRO A 63 -5.60 13.96 -0.08
C PRO A 63 -6.75 14.98 0.01
N THR A 64 -7.07 15.43 1.21
CA THR A 64 -8.14 16.42 1.43
C THR A 64 -7.79 17.79 0.85
N SER A 65 -6.51 18.06 0.62
CA SER A 65 -5.99 19.33 0.09
C SER A 65 -5.92 19.41 -1.43
N ASP A 66 -6.01 18.24 -2.14
CA ASP A 66 -5.93 18.17 -3.60
C ASP A 66 -6.93 17.14 -4.15
N PRO A 67 -8.12 17.58 -4.59
CA PRO A 67 -9.15 16.68 -5.09
C PRO A 67 -8.81 16.02 -6.43
N HIS A 68 -7.78 16.51 -7.13
CA HIS A 68 -7.33 15.95 -8.41
C HIS A 68 -6.29 14.86 -8.27
N ARG A 69 -5.76 14.66 -7.06
CA ARG A 69 -4.80 13.61 -6.78
C ARG A 69 -5.48 12.37 -6.21
N VAL A 70 -5.20 11.24 -6.81
CA VAL A 70 -5.63 9.93 -6.33
C VAL A 70 -4.42 9.01 -6.33
N VAL A 71 -4.05 8.51 -5.16
CA VAL A 71 -2.95 7.57 -4.98
C VAL A 71 -3.54 6.20 -4.67
N LEU A 72 -3.11 5.16 -5.39
CA LEU A 72 -3.41 3.79 -4.99
C LEU A 72 -2.23 3.20 -4.21
N PHE A 73 -2.54 2.34 -3.25
CA PHE A 73 -1.60 1.39 -2.70
C PHE A 73 -2.01 0.01 -3.18
N ASP A 74 -1.11 -0.58 -3.96
CA ASP A 74 -1.28 -1.76 -4.80
C ASP A 74 -2.29 -1.60 -5.95
N ALA A 75 -2.13 -2.40 -6.99
CA ALA A 75 -2.89 -2.31 -8.23
C ALA A 75 -3.80 -3.54 -8.47
N GLY A 76 -3.63 -4.59 -7.68
CA GLY A 76 -4.36 -5.84 -7.86
C GLY A 76 -3.90 -6.62 -9.10
N PHE A 77 -4.80 -7.48 -9.60
CA PHE A 77 -4.53 -8.31 -10.77
C PHE A 77 -5.74 -8.36 -11.72
N TYR A 78 -5.47 -8.72 -12.98
CA TYR A 78 -6.56 -8.87 -13.97
C TYR A 78 -6.27 -9.89 -15.08
N ARG A 79 -5.03 -10.37 -15.23
CA ARG A 79 -4.70 -11.29 -16.31
C ARG A 79 -5.34 -12.65 -16.13
N ASP A 80 -5.90 -13.18 -17.20
CA ASP A 80 -6.64 -14.44 -17.26
C ASP A 80 -5.93 -15.62 -16.61
N LYS A 81 -4.61 -15.67 -16.72
CA LYS A 81 -3.83 -16.77 -16.12
C LYS A 81 -3.99 -16.84 -14.61
N PHE A 82 -4.02 -15.69 -13.91
CA PHE A 82 -4.22 -15.65 -12.47
C PHE A 82 -5.67 -15.95 -12.11
N ILE A 83 -6.63 -15.42 -12.88
CA ILE A 83 -8.05 -15.70 -12.69
C ILE A 83 -8.33 -17.20 -12.85
N LYS A 84 -7.75 -17.85 -13.87
CA LYS A 84 -7.91 -19.30 -14.11
C LYS A 84 -7.23 -20.15 -13.05
N ALA A 85 -6.04 -19.74 -12.59
CA ALA A 85 -5.27 -20.48 -11.57
C ALA A 85 -5.90 -20.38 -10.18
N TRP A 86 -6.28 -19.18 -9.76
CA TRP A 86 -6.76 -18.90 -8.41
C TRP A 86 -8.27 -18.97 -8.26
N LYS A 87 -9.04 -18.84 -9.36
CA LYS A 87 -10.51 -18.90 -9.37
C LYS A 87 -11.13 -17.99 -8.30
N PRO A 88 -10.78 -16.69 -8.29
CA PRO A 88 -11.25 -15.76 -7.28
C PRO A 88 -12.77 -15.63 -7.31
N THR A 89 -13.39 -15.42 -6.15
CA THR A 89 -14.82 -15.16 -6.02
C THR A 89 -15.12 -13.69 -6.21
N GLY A 90 -16.23 -13.36 -6.86
CA GLY A 90 -16.70 -11.97 -7.01
C GLY A 90 -15.72 -11.05 -7.74
N PHE A 91 -14.90 -11.62 -8.63
CA PHE A 91 -13.87 -10.87 -9.34
C PHE A 91 -14.47 -9.77 -10.23
N VAL A 92 -13.92 -8.57 -10.07
CA VAL A 92 -14.11 -7.41 -10.96
C VAL A 92 -12.71 -6.84 -11.21
N ARG A 93 -12.42 -6.32 -12.39
CA ARG A 93 -11.12 -5.69 -12.64
C ARG A 93 -10.87 -4.59 -11.60
N PRO A 94 -9.64 -4.47 -11.03
CA PRO A 94 -9.35 -3.43 -10.04
C PRO A 94 -9.73 -2.02 -10.50
N SER A 95 -9.47 -1.70 -11.78
CA SER A 95 -9.83 -0.42 -12.38
C SER A 95 -11.34 -0.15 -12.44
N GLU A 96 -12.15 -1.20 -12.65
CA GLU A 96 -13.61 -1.12 -12.65
C GLU A 96 -14.18 -1.07 -11.23
N ALA A 97 -13.52 -1.76 -10.27
CA ALA A 97 -13.94 -1.78 -8.88
C ALA A 97 -13.90 -0.38 -8.23
N LEU A 98 -13.02 0.52 -8.69
CA LEU A 98 -12.94 1.90 -8.23
C LEU A 98 -14.23 2.71 -8.49
N ALA A 99 -15.08 2.29 -9.41
CA ALA A 99 -16.41 2.90 -9.62
C ALA A 99 -17.30 2.84 -8.37
N LYS A 100 -17.06 1.87 -7.44
CA LYS A 100 -17.75 1.78 -6.14
C LYS A 100 -17.54 3.02 -5.26
N ILE A 101 -16.46 3.77 -5.50
CA ILE A 101 -16.10 5.01 -4.78
C ILE A 101 -16.09 6.24 -5.70
N GLY A 102 -16.72 6.12 -6.89
CA GLY A 102 -16.86 7.22 -7.86
C GLY A 102 -15.57 7.59 -8.58
N LEU A 103 -14.58 6.71 -8.65
CA LEU A 103 -13.33 6.93 -9.36
C LEU A 103 -13.29 6.19 -10.69
N THR A 104 -12.63 6.79 -11.68
CA THR A 104 -12.29 6.17 -12.96
C THR A 104 -10.79 5.83 -12.98
N PRO A 105 -10.34 4.90 -13.85
CA PRO A 105 -8.91 4.59 -14.00
C PRO A 105 -8.04 5.83 -14.32
N ASP A 106 -8.58 6.76 -15.12
CA ASP A 106 -7.88 7.99 -15.51
C ASP A 106 -7.72 9.01 -14.36
N ALA A 107 -8.49 8.87 -13.29
CA ALA A 107 -8.36 9.71 -12.11
C ALA A 107 -7.13 9.36 -11.25
N VAL A 108 -6.61 8.13 -11.40
CA VAL A 108 -5.44 7.66 -10.62
C VAL A 108 -4.17 8.31 -11.14
N THR A 109 -3.50 9.05 -10.26
CA THR A 109 -2.28 9.80 -10.58
C THR A 109 -1.00 9.07 -10.19
N ASP A 110 -1.08 8.26 -9.14
CA ASP A 110 0.06 7.55 -8.55
C ASP A 110 -0.38 6.17 -8.06
N ILE A 111 0.49 5.17 -8.16
CA ILE A 111 0.33 3.85 -7.57
C ILE A 111 1.61 3.55 -6.79
N ILE A 112 1.48 3.22 -5.52
CA ILE A 112 2.58 2.75 -4.70
C ILE A 112 2.47 1.23 -4.64
N ILE A 113 3.44 0.51 -5.17
CA ILE A 113 3.47 -0.95 -5.15
C ILE A 113 4.19 -1.41 -3.89
N SER A 114 3.52 -2.23 -3.11
CA SER A 114 4.08 -2.81 -1.89
C SER A 114 5.20 -3.80 -2.19
N HIS A 115 5.01 -4.65 -3.20
CA HIS A 115 5.97 -5.66 -3.64
C HIS A 115 5.55 -6.26 -5.00
N VAL A 116 6.40 -7.12 -5.58
CA VAL A 116 6.26 -7.61 -6.96
C VAL A 116 5.34 -8.81 -7.15
N HIS A 117 4.64 -9.31 -6.14
CA HIS A 117 3.69 -10.39 -6.37
C HIS A 117 2.53 -9.95 -7.27
N TRP A 118 2.03 -10.89 -8.04
CA TRP A 118 1.04 -10.67 -9.09
C TRP A 118 -0.26 -10.01 -8.60
N ASP A 119 -0.72 -10.34 -7.40
CA ASP A 119 -1.95 -9.82 -6.83
C ASP A 119 -1.85 -8.39 -6.28
N HIS A 120 -0.66 -7.81 -6.30
CA HIS A 120 -0.38 -6.42 -5.96
C HIS A 120 0.04 -5.58 -7.17
N LEU A 121 0.70 -6.20 -8.17
CA LEU A 121 1.38 -5.50 -9.25
C LEU A 121 0.68 -5.61 -10.61
N ASP A 122 0.08 -6.77 -10.95
CA ASP A 122 -0.38 -7.13 -12.30
C ASP A 122 -1.34 -6.09 -12.91
N GLY A 123 -2.12 -5.40 -12.08
CA GLY A 123 -3.08 -4.38 -12.53
C GLY A 123 -2.50 -2.98 -12.76
N ALA A 124 -1.19 -2.77 -12.63
CA ALA A 124 -0.61 -1.42 -12.69
C ALA A 124 -0.79 -0.72 -14.05
N ASP A 125 -0.85 -1.46 -15.14
CA ASP A 125 -1.07 -0.94 -16.49
C ASP A 125 -2.55 -0.58 -16.80
N LEU A 126 -3.48 -0.97 -15.94
CA LEU A 126 -4.89 -0.57 -16.03
C LEU A 126 -5.11 0.94 -15.76
N PHE A 127 -4.09 1.65 -15.28
CA PHE A 127 -4.16 3.05 -14.87
C PHE A 127 -3.23 3.90 -15.74
N PRO A 128 -3.70 4.41 -16.88
CA PRO A 128 -2.84 4.94 -17.94
C PRO A 128 -2.06 6.19 -17.55
N ARG A 129 -2.53 6.98 -16.58
CA ARG A 129 -1.91 8.23 -16.13
C ARG A 129 -1.01 8.07 -14.91
N ALA A 130 -1.09 6.94 -14.21
CA ALA A 130 -0.42 6.75 -12.94
C ALA A 130 1.10 6.64 -13.08
N LYS A 131 1.84 7.29 -12.16
CA LYS A 131 3.23 6.97 -11.87
C LYS A 131 3.28 5.80 -10.90
N ILE A 132 4.23 4.89 -11.12
CA ILE A 132 4.40 3.68 -10.31
C ILE A 132 5.57 3.88 -9.37
N TRP A 133 5.30 3.87 -8.08
CA TRP A 133 6.30 4.03 -7.02
C TRP A 133 6.61 2.66 -6.42
N ILE A 134 7.86 2.24 -6.49
CA ILE A 134 8.31 0.94 -5.97
C ILE A 134 9.70 1.11 -5.34
N GLN A 135 10.01 0.30 -4.33
CA GLN A 135 11.36 0.29 -3.76
C GLN A 135 12.39 -0.04 -4.85
N LYS A 136 13.47 0.73 -4.88
CA LYS A 136 14.58 0.54 -5.83
C LYS A 136 15.13 -0.88 -5.74
N ASP A 137 15.40 -1.32 -4.51
CA ASP A 137 15.96 -2.65 -4.26
C ASP A 137 14.99 -3.77 -4.67
N GLU A 138 13.68 -3.56 -4.53
CA GLU A 138 12.66 -4.51 -5.02
C GLU A 138 12.69 -4.60 -6.54
N TYR A 139 12.64 -3.45 -7.22
CA TYR A 139 12.70 -3.40 -8.68
C TYR A 139 13.99 -4.03 -9.21
N GLU A 140 15.15 -3.58 -8.71
CA GLU A 140 16.47 -4.00 -9.21
C GLU A 140 16.79 -5.46 -8.88
N HIS A 141 16.19 -6.03 -7.81
CA HIS A 141 16.34 -7.45 -7.48
C HIS A 141 15.58 -8.35 -8.46
N TYR A 142 14.36 -7.95 -8.87
CA TYR A 142 13.46 -8.81 -9.63
C TYR A 142 13.43 -8.54 -11.13
N VAL A 143 13.79 -7.35 -11.59
CA VAL A 143 13.70 -6.94 -12.99
C VAL A 143 15.08 -6.52 -13.51
N ASP A 144 15.48 -7.06 -14.67
CA ASP A 144 16.72 -6.66 -15.32
C ASP A 144 16.56 -5.39 -16.19
N GLY A 145 17.67 -4.96 -16.83
CA GLY A 145 17.66 -3.76 -17.67
C GLY A 145 16.75 -3.85 -18.90
N ASP A 146 16.44 -5.06 -19.36
CA ASP A 146 15.57 -5.34 -20.49
C ASP A 146 14.10 -5.58 -20.11
N GLY A 147 13.77 -5.48 -18.83
CA GLY A 147 12.42 -5.77 -18.31
C GLY A 147 12.12 -7.27 -18.22
N ARG A 148 13.15 -8.12 -18.05
CA ARG A 148 12.96 -9.56 -17.86
C ARG A 148 13.01 -9.91 -16.36
N PRO A 149 12.32 -10.98 -15.95
CA PRO A 149 12.41 -11.43 -14.57
C PRO A 149 13.80 -12.03 -14.29
N LYS A 150 14.39 -11.65 -13.16
CA LYS A 150 15.65 -12.22 -12.65
C LYS A 150 15.40 -13.46 -11.78
N THR A 151 14.19 -13.62 -11.30
CA THR A 151 13.74 -14.76 -10.48
C THR A 151 12.31 -15.14 -10.87
N ASN A 152 11.83 -16.30 -10.40
CA ASN A 152 10.45 -16.75 -10.60
C ASN A 152 9.43 -16.15 -9.61
N THR A 153 9.85 -15.27 -8.72
CA THR A 153 8.97 -14.56 -7.77
C THR A 153 8.09 -13.55 -8.47
N ILE A 154 8.63 -12.85 -9.47
CA ILE A 154 7.87 -11.96 -10.34
C ILE A 154 7.43 -12.69 -11.61
N ASP A 155 6.20 -12.45 -12.01
CA ASP A 155 5.70 -12.98 -13.29
C ASP A 155 6.38 -12.31 -14.49
N THR A 156 6.61 -13.08 -15.58
CA THR A 156 7.28 -12.58 -16.79
C THR A 156 6.55 -11.41 -17.44
N ALA A 157 5.20 -11.44 -17.45
CA ALA A 157 4.44 -10.33 -18.03
C ALA A 157 4.49 -9.09 -17.14
N ASP A 158 4.54 -9.26 -15.81
CA ASP A 158 4.64 -8.16 -14.86
C ASP A 158 6.02 -7.51 -14.90
N ALA A 159 7.10 -8.31 -15.03
CA ALA A 159 8.45 -7.78 -15.24
C ALA A 159 8.53 -6.97 -16.54
N ALA A 160 7.99 -7.51 -17.64
CA ALA A 160 7.95 -6.82 -18.94
C ALA A 160 7.14 -5.51 -18.88
N MET A 161 5.99 -5.52 -18.18
CA MET A 161 5.18 -4.34 -17.95
C MET A 161 5.94 -3.28 -17.16
N LEU A 162 6.60 -3.64 -16.06
CA LEU A 162 7.42 -2.71 -15.26
C LEU A 162 8.56 -2.12 -16.11
N GLY A 163 9.23 -2.93 -16.93
CA GLY A 163 10.24 -2.48 -17.86
C GLY A 163 9.70 -1.44 -18.87
N GLN A 164 8.53 -1.71 -19.46
CA GLN A 164 7.86 -0.78 -20.38
C GLN A 164 7.46 0.53 -19.69
N LEU A 165 6.89 0.44 -18.49
CA LEU A 165 6.51 1.61 -17.69
C LEU A 165 7.74 2.44 -17.29
N LYS A 166 8.86 1.80 -16.97
CA LYS A 166 10.13 2.49 -16.67
C LYS A 166 10.67 3.21 -17.90
N ASN A 167 10.67 2.57 -19.05
CA ASN A 167 11.11 3.17 -20.33
C ASN A 167 10.22 4.36 -20.74
N ALA A 168 8.94 4.32 -20.38
CA ALA A 168 7.99 5.42 -20.55
C ALA A 168 8.14 6.55 -19.50
N GLY A 169 9.11 6.47 -18.58
CA GLY A 169 9.34 7.46 -17.51
C GLY A 169 8.27 7.47 -16.43
N ARG A 170 7.50 6.39 -16.32
CA ARG A 170 6.39 6.27 -15.35
C ARG A 170 6.78 5.58 -14.04
N VAL A 171 7.94 4.95 -13.92
CA VAL A 171 8.41 4.30 -12.69
C VAL A 171 9.27 5.26 -11.90
N VAL A 172 8.95 5.44 -10.63
CA VAL A 172 9.71 6.18 -9.64
C VAL A 172 10.30 5.20 -8.64
N LEU A 173 11.62 5.10 -8.60
CA LEU A 173 12.33 4.23 -7.67
C LEU A 173 12.51 4.93 -6.33
N ILE A 174 11.99 4.32 -5.27
CA ILE A 174 12.13 4.79 -3.89
C ILE A 174 13.43 4.17 -3.35
N ASP A 175 14.35 5.00 -2.89
CA ASP A 175 15.61 4.55 -2.32
C ASP A 175 15.57 4.67 -0.80
N GLY A 176 15.37 3.54 -0.14
CA GLY A 176 15.50 3.37 1.31
C GLY A 176 14.20 3.43 2.11
N ASP A 177 14.40 3.27 3.40
CA ASP A 177 13.40 3.09 4.44
C ASP A 177 12.99 4.42 5.09
N ASN A 178 11.80 4.45 5.73
CA ASN A 178 11.29 5.60 6.48
C ASN A 178 11.29 6.91 5.69
N LYS A 179 10.83 6.84 4.44
CA LYS A 179 10.81 8.00 3.54
C LYS A 179 9.40 8.53 3.35
N GLU A 180 9.21 9.79 3.64
CA GLU A 180 8.04 10.53 3.18
C GLU A 180 8.20 10.78 1.67
N ILE A 181 7.41 10.06 0.87
CA ILE A 181 7.45 10.14 -0.61
C ILE A 181 6.45 11.13 -1.17
N MET A 182 5.43 11.44 -0.40
CA MET A 182 4.42 12.47 -0.65
C MET A 182 4.02 13.07 0.69
N PRO A 183 3.65 14.36 0.76
CA PRO A 183 3.22 14.96 2.02
C PRO A 183 2.16 14.09 2.72
N GLY A 184 2.45 13.56 3.89
CA GLY A 184 1.56 12.69 4.67
C GLY A 184 1.57 11.20 4.30
N ILE A 185 2.37 10.76 3.32
CA ILE A 185 2.60 9.34 3.01
C ILE A 185 4.07 8.98 3.20
N THR A 186 4.34 8.12 4.15
CA THR A 186 5.67 7.58 4.44
C THR A 186 5.72 6.09 4.12
N VAL A 187 6.74 5.66 3.39
CA VAL A 187 7.02 4.25 3.12
C VAL A 187 8.01 3.71 4.14
N TYR A 188 7.82 2.45 4.50
CA TYR A 188 8.68 1.70 5.40
C TYR A 188 9.00 0.34 4.80
N THR A 189 10.26 -0.09 4.86
CA THR A 189 10.63 -1.44 4.44
C THR A 189 10.07 -2.47 5.42
N GLY A 190 9.54 -3.55 4.87
CA GLY A 190 8.88 -4.60 5.63
C GLY A 190 9.81 -5.74 6.06
N GLY A 191 9.20 -6.83 6.50
CA GLY A 191 9.88 -8.02 7.02
C GLY A 191 10.20 -9.05 5.95
N ARG A 192 10.60 -8.64 4.74
CA ARG A 192 11.06 -9.52 3.65
C ARG A 192 10.07 -10.62 3.24
N HIS A 193 8.84 -10.25 3.07
CA HIS A 193 7.88 -11.08 2.33
C HIS A 193 8.34 -11.27 0.86
N THR A 194 8.88 -10.21 0.26
CA THR A 194 9.76 -10.21 -0.90
C THR A 194 11.05 -9.50 -0.56
N TYR A 195 11.98 -9.33 -1.51
CA TYR A 195 13.33 -8.83 -1.23
C TYR A 195 13.34 -7.47 -0.51
N ALA A 196 12.50 -6.54 -0.95
CA ALA A 196 12.37 -5.21 -0.35
C ALA A 196 10.89 -4.76 -0.29
N SER A 197 10.00 -5.66 0.15
CA SER A 197 8.59 -5.32 0.38
C SER A 197 8.44 -4.13 1.31
N GLN A 198 7.41 -3.30 1.07
CA GLN A 198 7.15 -2.09 1.85
C GLN A 198 5.70 -2.02 2.33
N TYR A 199 5.48 -1.21 3.36
CA TYR A 199 4.17 -0.83 3.89
C TYR A 199 4.10 0.67 4.07
N LEU A 200 2.89 1.22 4.25
CA LEU A 200 2.68 2.66 4.36
C LEU A 200 2.25 3.10 5.74
N GLY A 201 2.72 4.29 6.14
CA GLY A 201 2.09 5.13 7.14
C GLY A 201 1.42 6.33 6.44
N VAL A 202 0.14 6.51 6.65
CA VAL A 202 -0.66 7.54 5.99
C VAL A 202 -1.31 8.46 7.03
N LYS A 203 -1.12 9.76 6.91
CA LYS A 203 -1.74 10.76 7.79
C LYS A 203 -3.22 10.95 7.45
N THR A 204 -4.07 10.81 8.43
CA THR A 204 -5.52 11.03 8.33
C THR A 204 -6.02 11.96 9.42
N ALA A 205 -7.28 12.35 9.38
CA ALA A 205 -7.91 13.13 10.46
C ALA A 205 -7.94 12.38 11.81
N LYS A 206 -7.90 11.04 11.80
CA LYS A 206 -7.83 10.20 13.00
C LYS A 206 -6.41 9.87 13.47
N GLY A 207 -5.40 10.39 12.78
CA GLY A 207 -4.00 10.10 13.05
C GLY A 207 -3.33 9.29 11.94
N THR A 208 -2.25 8.59 12.27
CA THR A 208 -1.52 7.77 11.30
C THR A 208 -2.16 6.39 11.18
N VAL A 209 -2.61 6.06 9.98
CA VAL A 209 -3.05 4.72 9.57
C VAL A 209 -1.86 3.98 8.96
N VAL A 210 -1.70 2.70 9.26
CA VAL A 210 -0.72 1.83 8.64
C VAL A 210 -1.43 0.85 7.70
N LEU A 211 -1.03 0.84 6.43
CA LEU A 211 -1.45 -0.15 5.44
C LEU A 211 -0.33 -1.19 5.34
N ALA A 212 -0.53 -2.36 5.95
CA ALA A 212 0.52 -3.35 6.17
C ALA A 212 0.89 -4.15 4.91
N SER A 213 -0.03 -4.25 3.92
CA SER A 213 0.09 -5.20 2.82
C SER A 213 0.47 -6.60 3.36
N ASP A 214 1.31 -7.35 2.68
CA ASP A 214 1.67 -8.71 3.04
C ASP A 214 2.70 -8.85 4.18
N ASN A 215 3.01 -7.75 4.83
CA ASN A 215 3.73 -7.81 6.12
C ASN A 215 2.83 -8.27 7.27
N ALA A 216 1.49 -8.21 7.09
CA ALA A 216 0.47 -8.84 7.90
C ALA A 216 -0.71 -9.16 6.99
N TYR A 217 -0.98 -10.42 6.71
CA TYR A 217 -2.09 -10.83 5.85
C TYR A 217 -3.45 -10.57 6.48
N THR A 218 -3.53 -10.82 7.79
CA THR A 218 -4.78 -10.81 8.54
C THR A 218 -4.62 -10.15 9.90
N TYR A 219 -5.75 -9.79 10.51
CA TYR A 219 -5.75 -9.31 11.89
C TYR A 219 -5.23 -10.36 12.88
N GLU A 220 -5.27 -11.65 12.54
CA GLU A 220 -4.70 -12.70 13.39
C GLU A 220 -3.18 -12.57 13.51
N ASN A 221 -2.46 -12.20 12.43
CA ASN A 221 -1.02 -11.90 12.51
C ASN A 221 -0.75 -10.81 13.53
N LEU A 222 -1.53 -9.72 13.46
CA LEU A 222 -1.38 -8.58 14.35
C LEU A 222 -1.78 -8.90 15.79
N ALA A 223 -2.94 -9.55 15.99
CA ALA A 223 -3.48 -9.83 17.33
C ALA A 223 -2.63 -10.83 18.11
N LYS A 224 -2.08 -11.85 17.42
CA LYS A 224 -1.23 -12.88 18.04
C LYS A 224 0.26 -12.54 18.01
N HIS A 225 0.65 -11.41 17.39
CA HIS A 225 2.04 -11.10 17.09
C HIS A 225 2.73 -12.32 16.43
N ALA A 226 2.09 -12.84 15.41
CA ALA A 226 2.56 -14.00 14.66
C ALA A 226 3.06 -13.57 13.29
N SER A 227 4.22 -14.09 12.88
CA SER A 227 4.77 -13.83 11.55
C SER A 227 3.84 -14.35 10.47
N ILE A 228 3.94 -13.77 9.28
CA ILE A 228 3.40 -14.37 8.07
C ILE A 228 4.10 -15.72 7.81
N ALA A 229 3.36 -16.66 7.20
CA ALA A 229 3.89 -17.98 6.91
C ALA A 229 4.92 -18.01 5.75
N GLN A 230 4.85 -17.00 4.86
CA GLN A 230 5.69 -16.89 3.68
C GLN A 230 6.90 -16.00 3.95
N THR A 231 7.86 -16.50 4.68
CA THR A 231 9.19 -15.92 4.88
C THR A 231 10.25 -16.89 4.35
N PHE A 232 11.37 -16.35 3.84
CA PHE A 232 12.41 -17.17 3.19
C PHE A 232 13.39 -17.80 4.20
N SER A 233 13.47 -17.25 5.40
CA SER A 233 14.41 -17.69 6.43
C SER A 233 13.93 -17.36 7.85
N PRO A 234 14.51 -18.00 8.90
CA PRO A 234 14.23 -17.59 10.29
C PRO A 234 14.56 -16.11 10.57
N ALA A 235 15.58 -15.55 9.91
CA ALA A 235 15.91 -14.14 10.04
C ALA A 235 14.81 -13.24 9.47
N ASP A 236 14.19 -13.63 8.35
CA ASP A 236 13.06 -12.89 7.75
C ASP A 236 11.79 -12.99 8.62
N THR A 237 11.59 -14.13 9.29
CA THR A 237 10.53 -14.28 10.31
C THR A 237 10.71 -13.27 11.45
N ILE A 238 11.93 -13.14 11.98
CA ILE A 238 12.26 -12.16 13.03
C ILE A 238 12.05 -10.74 12.50
N ALA A 239 12.50 -10.45 11.27
CA ALA A 239 12.33 -9.16 10.64
C ALA A 239 10.84 -8.81 10.43
N ASN A 240 9.99 -9.79 10.09
CA ASN A 240 8.55 -9.58 9.96
C ASN A 240 7.90 -9.22 11.30
N LEU A 241 8.26 -9.90 12.39
CA LEU A 241 7.78 -9.54 13.73
C LEU A 241 8.24 -8.14 14.15
N ALA A 242 9.49 -7.79 13.87
CA ALA A 242 10.02 -6.45 14.12
C ALA A 242 9.29 -5.37 13.29
N ALA A 243 8.89 -5.68 12.05
CA ALA A 243 8.07 -4.79 11.23
C ALA A 243 6.67 -4.60 11.84
N GLN A 244 6.03 -5.65 12.35
CA GLN A 244 4.75 -5.54 13.05
C GLN A 244 4.85 -4.69 14.33
N ASP A 245 5.95 -4.83 15.10
CA ASP A 245 6.20 -3.96 16.27
C ASP A 245 6.41 -2.50 15.85
N ARG A 246 7.10 -2.28 14.72
CA ARG A 246 7.27 -0.94 14.16
C ARG A 246 5.93 -0.33 13.73
N MET A 247 5.06 -1.11 13.09
CA MET A 247 3.71 -0.67 12.70
C MET A 247 2.92 -0.19 13.92
N ARG A 248 3.01 -0.89 15.06
CA ARG A 248 2.35 -0.48 16.33
C ARG A 248 2.89 0.84 16.87
N ARG A 249 4.18 1.15 16.65
CA ARG A 249 4.77 2.44 17.05
C ARG A 249 4.42 3.58 16.10
N ILE A 250 4.13 3.29 14.83
CA ILE A 250 3.80 4.27 13.79
C ILE A 250 2.32 4.63 13.82
N ALA A 251 1.45 3.63 13.94
CA ALA A 251 0.02 3.83 13.98
C ALA A 251 -0.38 4.63 15.22
N SER A 252 -1.31 5.56 15.06
CA SER A 252 -1.84 6.33 16.19
C SER A 252 -2.68 5.49 17.15
N ASP A 253 -3.22 4.38 16.67
CA ASP A 253 -3.94 3.36 17.42
C ASP A 253 -3.75 2.00 16.73
N ALA A 254 -3.74 0.90 17.53
CA ALA A 254 -3.57 -0.45 16.98
C ALA A 254 -4.69 -0.86 16.01
N SER A 255 -5.90 -0.34 16.17
CA SER A 255 -7.01 -0.57 15.24
C SER A 255 -6.78 0.07 13.87
N LEU A 256 -5.87 1.05 13.76
CA LEU A 256 -5.49 1.71 12.53
C LEU A 256 -4.36 0.99 11.77
N ILE A 257 -4.00 -0.23 12.15
CA ILE A 257 -3.13 -1.10 11.36
C ILE A 257 -4.02 -2.05 10.54
N LEU A 258 -3.99 -1.89 9.23
CA LEU A 258 -4.85 -2.60 8.30
C LEU A 258 -4.05 -3.67 7.56
N PRO A 259 -4.42 -4.94 7.69
CA PRO A 259 -3.75 -6.07 7.03
C PRO A 259 -4.05 -6.10 5.52
N GLY A 260 -3.27 -6.88 4.75
CA GLY A 260 -3.37 -6.93 3.30
C GLY A 260 -4.62 -7.61 2.76
N HIS A 261 -5.06 -8.71 3.40
CA HIS A 261 -6.04 -9.63 2.80
C HIS A 261 -7.22 -10.02 3.70
N ASP A 262 -7.43 -9.33 4.83
CA ASP A 262 -8.49 -9.69 5.77
C ASP A 262 -9.84 -9.09 5.39
N PRO A 263 -10.89 -9.89 5.09
CA PRO A 263 -12.21 -9.37 4.81
C PRO A 263 -12.89 -8.70 6.00
N GLU A 264 -12.39 -8.89 7.23
CA GLU A 264 -12.92 -8.23 8.42
C GLU A 264 -12.77 -6.70 8.35
N ILE A 265 -11.89 -6.18 7.50
CA ILE A 265 -11.76 -4.75 7.20
C ILE A 265 -13.13 -4.15 6.83
N PHE A 266 -13.93 -4.84 6.02
CA PHE A 266 -15.23 -4.34 5.54
C PHE A 266 -16.32 -4.34 6.63
N THR A 267 -16.15 -5.11 7.69
CA THR A 267 -17.05 -5.10 8.84
C THR A 267 -16.60 -4.12 9.92
N ARG A 268 -15.30 -3.90 10.04
CA ARG A 268 -14.74 -2.90 10.97
C ARG A 268 -14.96 -1.46 10.51
N TYR A 269 -14.93 -1.25 9.19
CA TYR A 269 -15.03 0.08 8.55
C TYR A 269 -16.11 0.08 7.45
N PRO A 270 -17.37 -0.19 7.80
CA PRO A 270 -18.43 -0.37 6.80
C PRO A 270 -18.78 0.93 6.10
N THR A 271 -19.14 0.81 4.82
CA THR A 271 -19.78 1.87 4.05
C THR A 271 -21.12 1.38 3.49
N PRO A 272 -22.02 2.28 3.06
CA PRO A 272 -23.15 1.88 2.24
C PRO A 272 -22.65 1.21 0.94
N GLY A 273 -22.95 -0.09 0.78
CA GLY A 273 -22.48 -0.92 -0.34
C GLY A 273 -21.46 -1.98 0.08
N SER A 274 -21.43 -3.09 -0.64
CA SER A 274 -20.55 -4.21 -0.33
C SER A 274 -19.12 -4.04 -0.88
N GLY A 275 -18.13 -4.47 -0.11
CA GLY A 275 -16.73 -4.51 -0.55
C GLY A 275 -16.06 -3.14 -0.63
N VAL A 276 -16.51 -2.17 0.15
CA VAL A 276 -15.83 -0.89 0.39
C VAL A 276 -15.68 -0.66 1.89
N ALA A 277 -14.51 -0.25 2.32
CA ALA A 277 -14.24 0.21 3.67
C ALA A 277 -13.74 1.66 3.61
N LYS A 278 -14.27 2.56 4.45
CA LYS A 278 -13.77 3.93 4.59
C LYS A 278 -13.06 4.08 5.91
N ILE A 279 -11.75 4.33 5.83
CA ILE A 279 -10.89 4.60 6.97
C ILE A 279 -10.68 6.12 7.03
N GLN A 280 -11.05 6.73 8.11
CA GLN A 280 -10.96 8.18 8.26
C GLN A 280 -9.87 8.56 9.24
#